data_d90393f0d0a6db9828d94572ed8b0a87
#
_entry.id   d90393f0d0a6db9828d94572ed8b0a87
#
_cell.length_a   1.000
_cell.length_b   1.000
_cell.length_c   1.000
_cell.angle_alpha   90.00
_cell.angle_beta   90.00
_cell.angle_gamma   90.00
#
_symmetry.space_group_name_H-M   'P 1'
#
loop_
_entity.id
_entity.type
_entity.pdbx_description
1 polymer ?
#
loop_
_entity_poly.entity_id
_entity_poly.type
_entity_poly.pdbx_seq_one_letter_code
_entity_poly.pdbx_strand_id
1 'polypeptide(L)'
;MSVLRNMILDVGPHIQEKISYRIPFFYFHGPLCYLSPTFDGMYIGFVRGHQLSNEHGLLEKKDRRFVRSIHFYSLAELEEREEQIRQILNEAAILNEYHYRQKKKKKQTK
;
A
#
# COMPACT_ATOMS: atom_id res chain seq x y z
N MET A 1 -4.93 8.63 -10.91
CA MET A 1 -4.80 8.75 -9.44
C MET A 1 -6.07 8.46 -8.70
N SER A 2 -7.21 8.99 -9.15
CA SER A 2 -8.49 8.79 -8.44
C SER A 2 -8.91 7.33 -8.33
N VAL A 3 -8.64 6.52 -9.36
CA VAL A 3 -8.98 5.09 -9.34
C VAL A 3 -8.19 4.35 -8.25
N LEU A 4 -6.88 4.54 -8.20
CA LEU A 4 -6.04 3.93 -7.16
C LEU A 4 -6.42 4.43 -5.77
N ARG A 5 -6.66 5.73 -5.64
CA ARG A 5 -7.08 6.31 -4.36
C ARG A 5 -8.36 5.66 -3.87
N ASN A 6 -9.34 5.50 -4.75
CA ASN A 6 -10.61 4.86 -4.40
C ASN A 6 -10.42 3.40 -4.00
N MET A 7 -9.56 2.67 -4.69
CA MET A 7 -9.25 1.28 -4.34
C MET A 7 -8.65 1.18 -2.94
N ILE A 8 -7.77 2.11 -2.58
CA ILE A 8 -7.16 2.12 -1.24
C ILE A 8 -8.23 2.42 -0.19
N LEU A 9 -9.06 3.44 -0.41
CA LEU A 9 -10.10 3.82 0.52
C LEU A 9 -11.18 2.75 0.66
N ASP A 10 -11.38 1.94 -0.36
CA ASP A 10 -12.33 0.81 -0.34
C ASP A 10 -11.91 -0.31 0.60
N VAL A 11 -10.65 -0.34 1.03
CA VAL A 11 -10.16 -1.36 1.97
C VAL A 11 -10.93 -1.29 3.28
N GLY A 12 -11.27 -0.09 3.74
CA GLY A 12 -12.09 0.04 4.94
C GLY A 12 -12.30 1.49 5.35
N PRO A 13 -13.26 1.73 6.27
CA PRO A 13 -13.62 3.09 6.70
C PRO A 13 -12.58 3.75 7.59
N HIS A 14 -11.60 3.00 8.07
CA HIS A 14 -10.57 3.52 8.97
C HIS A 14 -9.29 3.94 8.26
N ILE A 15 -9.27 3.88 6.93
CA ILE A 15 -8.12 4.35 6.16
C ILE A 15 -8.09 5.87 6.22
N GLN A 16 -6.93 6.43 6.62
CA GLN A 16 -6.74 7.88 6.68
C GLN A 16 -5.75 8.31 5.60
N GLU A 17 -6.08 9.37 4.91
CA GLU A 17 -5.23 9.95 3.87
C GLU A 17 -4.61 11.25 4.39
N LYS A 18 -3.30 11.40 4.22
CA LYS A 18 -2.57 12.63 4.57
C LYS A 18 -1.61 12.98 3.44
N ILE A 19 -1.50 14.27 3.15
CA ILE A 19 -0.51 14.72 2.16
C ILE A 19 0.82 14.92 2.88
N SER A 20 1.86 14.26 2.38
CA SER A 20 3.21 14.37 2.90
C SER A 20 4.17 14.37 1.73
N TYR A 21 5.16 15.28 1.74
CA TYR A 21 6.08 15.46 0.61
C TYR A 21 5.34 15.67 -0.71
N ARG A 22 4.18 16.36 -0.65
CA ARG A 22 3.32 16.70 -1.79
C ARG A 22 2.67 15.49 -2.46
N ILE A 23 2.68 14.32 -1.81
CA ILE A 23 2.01 13.12 -2.32
C ILE A 23 1.09 12.54 -1.26
N PRO A 24 0.02 11.83 -1.66
CA PRO A 24 -0.90 11.24 -0.69
C PRO A 24 -0.31 9.97 -0.06
N PHE A 25 -0.28 9.98 1.27
CA PHE A 25 0.06 8.82 2.09
C PHE A 25 -1.21 8.31 2.76
N PHE A 26 -1.34 6.99 2.85
CA PHE A 26 -2.49 6.34 3.44
C PHE A 26 -2.06 5.54 4.66
N TYR A 27 -2.85 5.66 5.73
CA TYR A 27 -2.54 5.09 7.03
C TYR A 27 -3.65 4.15 7.48
N PHE A 28 -3.27 3.01 8.01
CA PHE A 28 -4.16 2.06 8.66
C PHE A 28 -3.32 1.32 9.70
N HIS A 29 -3.51 1.68 10.98
CA HIS A 29 -2.64 1.19 12.06
C HIS A 29 -1.16 1.44 11.75
N GLY A 30 -0.87 2.63 11.24
CA GLY A 30 0.45 3.01 10.79
C GLY A 30 0.51 3.21 9.29
N PRO A 31 1.67 3.59 8.75
CA PRO A 31 1.79 3.82 7.32
C PRO A 31 1.50 2.55 6.51
N LEU A 32 0.63 2.65 5.53
CA LEU A 32 0.22 1.53 4.68
C LEU A 32 0.86 1.62 3.30
N CYS A 33 0.54 2.69 2.59
CA CYS A 33 1.03 2.89 1.22
C CYS A 33 0.97 4.37 0.85
N TYR A 34 1.55 4.69 -0.30
CA TYR A 34 1.51 6.05 -0.84
C TYR A 34 1.43 5.98 -2.36
N LEU A 35 0.95 7.08 -2.97
CA LEU A 35 0.88 7.21 -4.41
C LEU A 35 1.85 8.30 -4.84
N SER A 36 2.63 8.03 -5.88
CA SER A 36 3.61 8.99 -6.38
C SER A 36 3.51 9.10 -7.90
N PRO A 37 3.31 10.32 -8.43
CA PRO A 37 3.37 10.52 -9.87
C PRO A 37 4.81 10.40 -10.35
N THR A 38 4.97 9.94 -11.60
CA THR A 38 6.26 9.86 -12.26
C THR A 38 6.15 10.58 -13.61
N PHE A 39 7.28 10.74 -14.27
CA PHE A 39 7.30 11.37 -15.58
C PHE A 39 6.38 10.68 -16.58
N ASP A 40 6.32 9.34 -16.53
CA ASP A 40 5.60 8.54 -17.52
C ASP A 40 4.43 7.74 -16.93
N GLY A 41 3.98 8.09 -15.72
CA GLY A 41 2.87 7.39 -15.09
C GLY A 41 2.78 7.68 -13.61
N MET A 42 2.58 6.61 -12.83
CA MET A 42 2.53 6.71 -11.37
C MET A 42 2.86 5.36 -10.74
N TYR A 43 3.22 5.36 -9.47
CA TYR A 43 3.38 4.10 -8.76
C TYR A 43 2.71 4.17 -7.38
N ILE A 44 2.32 2.99 -6.88
CA ILE A 44 1.90 2.80 -5.51
C ILE A 44 3.04 2.12 -4.76
N GLY A 45 3.44 2.71 -3.62
CA GLY A 45 4.49 2.15 -2.79
C GLY A 45 3.90 1.60 -1.50
N PHE A 46 4.23 0.35 -1.16
CA PHE A 46 3.78 -0.30 0.07
C PHE A 46 4.90 -0.21 1.09
N VAL A 47 4.62 0.44 2.22
CA VAL A 47 5.64 0.75 3.23
C VAL A 47 6.26 -0.50 3.82
N ARG A 48 5.44 -1.53 4.09
CA ARG A 48 5.93 -2.83 4.56
C ARG A 48 5.98 -3.86 3.43
N GLY A 49 6.26 -3.40 2.21
CA GLY A 49 6.20 -4.24 1.03
C GLY A 49 7.08 -5.47 1.09
N HIS A 50 8.23 -5.37 1.78
CA HIS A 50 9.16 -6.49 1.93
C HIS A 50 8.55 -7.68 2.68
N GLN A 51 7.46 -7.46 3.42
CA GLN A 51 6.78 -8.52 4.17
C GLN A 51 5.55 -9.08 3.45
N LEU A 52 5.21 -8.52 2.29
CA LEU A 52 4.11 -9.02 1.48
C LEU A 52 4.52 -10.27 0.71
N SER A 53 3.56 -11.14 0.43
CA SER A 53 3.81 -12.44 -0.22
C SER A 53 4.33 -12.31 -1.64
N ASN A 54 3.93 -11.24 -2.36
CA ASN A 54 4.24 -11.04 -3.77
C ASN A 54 3.87 -12.23 -4.66
N GLU A 55 2.76 -12.89 -4.33
CA GLU A 55 2.31 -14.08 -5.07
C GLU A 55 2.00 -13.80 -6.54
N HIS A 56 1.63 -12.54 -6.86
CA HIS A 56 1.34 -12.14 -8.22
C HIS A 56 2.57 -11.69 -9.01
N GLY A 57 3.72 -11.55 -8.34
CA GLY A 57 4.95 -11.12 -8.97
C GLY A 57 4.96 -9.66 -9.44
N LEU A 58 4.04 -8.82 -8.91
CA LEU A 58 3.91 -7.44 -9.35
C LEU A 58 4.78 -6.45 -8.56
N LEU A 59 5.22 -6.84 -7.38
CA LEU A 59 5.94 -5.93 -6.48
C LEU A 59 7.41 -5.83 -6.86
N GLU A 60 7.89 -4.60 -7.03
CA GLU A 60 9.27 -4.32 -7.38
C GLU A 60 10.02 -3.71 -6.21
N LYS A 61 11.23 -4.21 -5.97
CA LYS A 61 12.09 -3.73 -4.89
C LYS A 61 12.85 -2.47 -5.28
N LYS A 62 13.39 -2.45 -6.49
CA LYS A 62 14.36 -1.43 -6.94
C LYS A 62 15.48 -1.31 -5.91
N ASP A 63 15.84 -0.08 -5.50
CA ASP A 63 16.96 0.13 -4.56
C ASP A 63 16.48 0.31 -3.12
N ARG A 64 15.28 -0.14 -2.78
CA ARG A 64 14.69 0.12 -1.46
C ARG A 64 14.72 -1.12 -0.59
N ARG A 65 14.99 -0.91 0.69
CA ARG A 65 15.08 -2.00 1.65
C ARG A 65 13.72 -2.57 2.04
N PHE A 66 12.76 -1.70 2.34
CA PHE A 66 11.46 -2.11 2.88
C PHE A 66 10.31 -1.92 1.90
N VAL A 67 10.32 -0.84 1.16
CA VAL A 67 9.24 -0.50 0.26
C VAL A 67 9.25 -1.40 -0.98
N ARG A 68 8.06 -1.81 -1.39
CA ARG A 68 7.84 -2.49 -2.67
C ARG A 68 6.79 -1.70 -3.43
N SER A 69 6.91 -1.61 -4.74
CA SER A 69 6.03 -0.76 -5.53
C SER A 69 5.54 -1.43 -6.80
N ILE A 70 4.43 -0.91 -7.32
CA ILE A 70 3.88 -1.28 -8.61
C ILE A 70 3.76 -0.01 -9.44
N HIS A 71 4.36 0.00 -10.62
CA HIS A 71 4.35 1.15 -11.51
C HIS A 71 3.32 0.96 -12.61
N PHE A 72 2.55 2.00 -12.90
CA PHE A 72 1.52 2.00 -13.93
C PHE A 72 1.80 3.11 -14.92
N TYR A 73 1.76 2.75 -16.21
CA TYR A 73 2.00 3.69 -17.31
C TYR A 73 0.70 4.15 -17.97
N SER A 74 -0.43 3.49 -17.66
CA SER A 74 -1.73 3.83 -18.23
C SER A 74 -2.86 3.36 -17.33
N LEU A 75 -4.05 3.96 -17.52
CA LEU A 75 -5.26 3.54 -16.81
C LEU A 75 -5.65 2.10 -17.20
N ALA A 76 -5.48 1.76 -18.47
CA ALA A 76 -5.79 0.41 -18.95
C ALA A 76 -4.96 -0.65 -18.22
N GLU A 77 -3.68 -0.37 -18.01
CA GLU A 77 -2.80 -1.28 -17.28
C GLU A 77 -3.25 -1.45 -15.82
N LEU A 78 -3.67 -0.36 -15.20
CA LEU A 78 -4.22 -0.39 -13.84
C LEU A 78 -5.49 -1.24 -13.77
N GLU A 79 -6.40 -1.05 -14.72
CA GLU A 79 -7.67 -1.77 -14.75
C GLU A 79 -7.46 -3.28 -14.97
N GLU A 80 -6.50 -3.66 -15.78
CA GLU A 80 -6.15 -5.07 -15.99
C GLU A 80 -5.71 -5.77 -14.72
N ARG A 81 -5.10 -5.02 -13.80
CA ARG A 81 -4.53 -5.56 -12.57
C ARG A 81 -5.33 -5.22 -11.32
N GLU A 82 -6.52 -4.67 -11.50
CA GLU A 82 -7.31 -4.16 -10.37
C GLU A 82 -7.52 -5.22 -9.30
N GLU A 83 -7.91 -6.44 -9.67
CA GLU A 83 -8.18 -7.50 -8.72
C GLU A 83 -6.92 -7.87 -7.91
N GLN A 84 -5.79 -8.02 -8.57
CA GLN A 84 -4.53 -8.32 -7.91
C GLN A 84 -4.12 -7.20 -6.96
N ILE A 85 -4.29 -5.94 -7.37
CA ILE A 85 -3.96 -4.80 -6.54
C ILE A 85 -4.84 -4.77 -5.29
N ARG A 86 -6.14 -5.06 -5.43
CA ARG A 86 -7.06 -5.13 -4.28
C ARG A 86 -6.64 -6.23 -3.30
N GLN A 87 -6.18 -7.37 -3.80
CA GLN A 87 -5.68 -8.46 -2.96
C GLN A 87 -4.42 -8.05 -2.21
N ILE A 88 -3.50 -7.35 -2.88
CA ILE A 88 -2.28 -6.85 -2.25
C ILE A 88 -2.61 -5.82 -1.17
N LEU A 89 -3.55 -4.92 -1.44
CA LEU A 89 -3.99 -3.92 -0.47
C LEU A 89 -4.60 -4.59 0.77
N ASN A 90 -5.41 -5.61 0.58
CA ASN A 90 -6.00 -6.36 1.69
C ASN A 90 -4.92 -7.05 2.51
N GLU A 91 -3.95 -7.66 1.87
CA GLU A 91 -2.83 -8.29 2.56
C GLU A 91 -2.04 -7.26 3.37
N ALA A 92 -1.77 -6.10 2.78
CA ALA A 92 -1.03 -5.03 3.46
C ALA A 92 -1.80 -4.53 4.69
N ALA A 93 -3.12 -4.39 4.58
CA ALA A 93 -3.96 -3.94 5.70
C ALA A 93 -3.95 -4.98 6.83
N ILE A 94 -4.09 -6.25 6.50
CA ILE A 94 -4.05 -7.35 7.47
C ILE A 94 -2.69 -7.35 8.18
N LEU A 95 -1.62 -7.16 7.44
CA LEU A 95 -0.27 -7.12 7.99
C LEU A 95 -0.10 -5.98 8.98
N ASN A 96 -0.59 -4.77 8.64
CA ASN A 96 -0.53 -3.62 9.53
C ASN A 96 -1.35 -3.85 10.80
N GLU A 97 -2.54 -4.43 10.68
CA GLU A 97 -3.38 -4.77 11.82
C GLU A 97 -2.70 -5.78 12.74
N TYR A 98 -2.07 -6.80 12.15
CA TYR A 98 -1.31 -7.79 12.90
C TYR A 98 -0.21 -7.15 13.73
N HIS A 99 0.59 -6.28 13.13
CA HIS A 99 1.67 -5.58 13.84
C HIS A 99 1.13 -4.68 14.95
N TYR A 100 0.01 -4.01 14.70
CA TYR A 100 -0.63 -3.17 15.70
C TYR A 100 -1.08 -3.99 16.91
N ARG A 101 -1.70 -5.14 16.69
CA ARG A 101 -2.16 -6.04 17.75
C ARG A 101 -1.00 -6.61 18.56
N GLN A 102 0.11 -6.93 17.91
CA GLN A 102 1.30 -7.42 18.60
C GLN A 102 1.89 -6.35 19.52
N LYS A 103 1.92 -5.10 19.08
CA LYS A 103 2.37 -3.98 19.91
C LYS A 103 1.49 -3.81 21.15
N LYS A 104 0.17 -3.92 20.99
CA LYS A 104 -0.78 -3.83 22.09
C LYS A 104 -0.56 -4.95 23.10
N LYS A 105 -0.36 -6.18 22.64
CA LYS A 105 -0.08 -7.32 23.53
C LYS A 105 1.17 -7.11 24.35
N LYS A 106 2.24 -6.59 23.72
CA LYS A 106 3.50 -6.31 24.44
C LYS A 106 3.32 -5.27 25.52
N LYS A 107 2.46 -4.28 25.31
CA LYS A 107 2.17 -3.25 26.31
C LYS A 107 1.31 -3.80 27.46
N GLN A 108 0.46 -4.78 27.20
CA GLN A 108 -0.44 -5.38 28.19
C GLN A 108 0.25 -6.41 29.09
N THR A 109 1.35 -6.98 28.63
CA THR A 109 2.07 -8.03 29.38
C THR A 109 3.11 -7.48 30.35
N LYS A 110 3.16 -6.18 30.50
CA LYS A 110 3.94 -5.56 31.54
C LYS A 110 3.09 -5.41 32.78
#